data_7a811e35d0a1521a7338f40f79b757d5
#
_entry.id   7a811e35d0a1521a7338f40f79b757d5
#
_cell.length_a   1.000
_cell.length_b   1.000
_cell.length_c   1.000
_cell.angle_alpha   90.00
_cell.angle_beta   90.00
_cell.angle_gamma   90.00
#
_symmetry.space_group_name_H-M   'P 1'
#
loop_
_entity.id
_entity.type
_entity.pdbx_description
1 polymer ?
#
loop_
_entity_poly.entity_id
_entity_poly.type
_entity_poly.pdbx_seq_one_letter_code
_entity_poly.pdbx_strand_id
1 'polypeptide(L)'
;LGGEISLLQRLVAAGFPVLAEKGYYTYDMTGRYGWLGHYQFVTGYDQSKGVLVVQDTYIEDGENHQFTYADFTGGWRAFDYLFAVVYPLDQEAQVLALLGNWSDADWAARHALEMAQVEVQSLTGIDQYFAAFNIGTSHVTLREYVDAAYAYDYAFQLYAAMGDDALRPYRMLWYQTGPYLAYYYSGRDQDVID
;
A
#
# COMPACT_ATOMS: atom_id res chain seq x y z
N LEU A 1 -3.46 4.78 -5.87
CA LEU A 1 -2.15 4.14 -5.72
C LEU A 1 -1.02 5.17 -5.79
N GLY A 2 0.20 4.77 -5.39
CA GLY A 2 1.39 5.60 -5.54
C GLY A 2 1.37 6.91 -4.77
N GLY A 3 0.74 6.95 -3.60
CA GLY A 3 0.72 8.15 -2.76
C GLY A 3 2.12 8.49 -2.22
N GLU A 4 2.31 9.77 -1.91
CA GLU A 4 3.56 10.29 -1.35
C GLU A 4 3.29 11.08 -0.06
N ILE A 5 4.28 11.14 0.84
CA ILE A 5 4.16 11.92 2.08
C ILE A 5 3.79 13.38 1.79
N SER A 6 4.38 13.98 0.77
CA SER A 6 4.10 15.35 0.34
C SER A 6 2.64 15.57 -0.09
N LEU A 7 2.03 14.57 -0.72
CA LEU A 7 0.61 14.60 -1.09
C LEU A 7 -0.28 14.52 0.16
N LEU A 8 0.01 13.60 1.09
CA LEU A 8 -0.73 13.50 2.35
C LEU A 8 -0.67 14.82 3.13
N GLN A 9 0.52 15.44 3.21
CA GLN A 9 0.69 16.74 3.87
C GLN A 9 -0.16 17.84 3.22
N ARG A 10 -0.20 17.93 1.89
CA ARG A 10 -1.02 18.94 1.19
C ARG A 10 -2.51 18.75 1.46
N LEU A 11 -2.99 17.50 1.44
CA LEU A 11 -4.40 17.19 1.71
C LEU A 11 -4.78 17.54 3.15
N VAL A 12 -3.98 17.09 4.11
CA VAL A 12 -4.23 17.32 5.54
C VAL A 12 -4.11 18.82 5.89
N ALA A 13 -3.15 19.55 5.32
CA ALA A 13 -3.01 20.99 5.51
C ALA A 13 -4.21 21.78 4.97
N ALA A 14 -4.91 21.24 3.98
CA ALA A 14 -6.13 21.82 3.43
C ALA A 14 -7.40 21.38 4.18
N GLY A 15 -7.27 20.57 5.25
CA GLY A 15 -8.37 20.12 6.09
C GLY A 15 -9.01 18.79 5.65
N PHE A 16 -8.39 18.07 4.70
CA PHE A 16 -8.86 16.77 4.23
C PHE A 16 -8.08 15.63 4.87
N PRO A 17 -8.66 14.89 5.83
CA PRO A 17 -8.02 13.71 6.37
C PRO A 17 -7.92 12.62 5.32
N VAL A 18 -6.86 11.82 5.39
CA VAL A 18 -6.57 10.79 4.41
C VAL A 18 -6.57 9.42 5.07
N LEU A 19 -7.35 8.51 4.52
CA LEU A 19 -7.31 7.10 4.89
C LEU A 19 -6.16 6.43 4.12
N ALA A 20 -5.24 5.78 4.83
CA ALA A 20 -4.14 5.02 4.25
C ALA A 20 -4.18 3.57 4.75
N GLU A 21 -3.96 2.60 3.84
CA GLU A 21 -3.86 1.20 4.20
C GLU A 21 -2.39 0.84 4.43
N LYS A 22 -2.08 0.28 5.60
CA LYS A 22 -0.72 -0.07 6.02
C LYS A 22 -0.61 -1.50 6.49
N GLY A 23 0.53 -2.10 6.23
CA GLY A 23 0.93 -3.37 6.83
C GLY A 23 1.82 -3.17 8.05
N TYR A 24 1.67 -4.01 9.05
CA TYR A 24 2.54 -4.04 10.22
C TYR A 24 2.49 -5.39 10.94
N TYR A 25 3.48 -5.63 11.80
CA TYR A 25 3.57 -6.84 12.60
C TYR A 25 3.01 -6.60 14.00
N THR A 26 2.13 -7.48 14.44
CA THR A 26 1.51 -7.42 15.78
C THR A 26 0.97 -8.78 16.17
N TYR A 27 0.51 -8.89 17.43
CA TYR A 27 -0.26 -10.03 17.88
C TYR A 27 -1.74 -9.84 17.54
N ASP A 28 -2.31 -10.83 16.87
CA ASP A 28 -3.76 -10.84 16.62
C ASP A 28 -4.54 -11.25 17.90
N MET A 29 -5.87 -11.21 17.81
CA MET A 29 -6.76 -11.55 18.93
C MET A 29 -6.61 -13.01 19.42
N THR A 30 -5.96 -13.88 18.66
CA THR A 30 -5.66 -15.27 19.05
C THR A 30 -4.29 -15.40 19.72
N GLY A 31 -3.54 -14.32 19.84
CA GLY A 31 -2.18 -14.27 20.35
C GLY A 31 -1.12 -14.74 19.36
N ARG A 32 -1.44 -14.87 18.07
CA ARG A 32 -0.47 -15.20 17.03
C ARG A 32 0.21 -13.92 16.55
N TYR A 33 1.51 -13.89 16.65
CA TYR A 33 2.32 -12.82 16.04
C TYR A 33 2.38 -13.01 14.53
N GLY A 34 2.22 -11.92 13.78
CA GLY A 34 2.29 -11.96 12.32
C GLY A 34 1.95 -10.62 11.70
N TRP A 35 2.07 -10.59 10.38
CA TRP A 35 1.73 -9.42 9.58
C TRP A 35 0.22 -9.31 9.38
N LEU A 36 -0.29 -8.07 9.44
CA LEU A 36 -1.66 -7.74 9.06
C LEU A 36 -1.75 -6.36 8.41
N GLY A 37 -2.79 -6.17 7.60
CA GLY A 37 -3.16 -4.89 7.01
C GLY A 37 -4.20 -4.17 7.86
N HIS A 38 -4.08 -2.86 7.94
CA HIS A 38 -5.00 -2.01 8.69
C HIS A 38 -5.07 -0.60 8.12
N TYR A 39 -6.24 0.02 8.25
CA TYR A 39 -6.46 1.38 7.83
C TYR A 39 -6.17 2.37 8.96
N GLN A 40 -5.46 3.45 8.62
CA GLN A 40 -5.18 4.57 9.51
C GLN A 40 -5.65 5.87 8.89
N PHE A 41 -6.24 6.75 9.71
CA PHE A 41 -6.57 8.11 9.29
C PHE A 41 -5.40 9.04 9.58
N VAL A 42 -4.80 9.59 8.53
CA VAL A 42 -3.80 10.67 8.63
C VAL A 42 -4.57 11.98 8.81
N THR A 43 -4.38 12.64 9.95
CA THR A 43 -5.10 13.86 10.34
C THR A 43 -4.19 15.06 10.57
N GLY A 44 -2.87 14.83 10.59
CA GLY A 44 -1.90 15.90 10.83
C GLY A 44 -0.48 15.49 10.44
N TYR A 45 0.44 16.43 10.55
CA TYR A 45 1.88 16.20 10.44
C TYR A 45 2.65 17.25 11.22
N ASP A 46 3.88 16.92 11.60
CA ASP A 46 4.86 17.85 12.15
C ASP A 46 6.14 17.76 11.30
N GLN A 47 6.32 18.77 10.43
CA GLN A 47 7.47 18.82 9.53
C GLN A 47 8.80 18.93 10.28
N SER A 48 8.81 19.61 11.46
CA SER A 48 10.03 19.79 12.23
C SER A 48 10.53 18.50 12.87
N LYS A 49 9.60 17.58 13.16
CA LYS A 49 9.88 16.24 13.69
C LYS A 49 9.94 15.15 12.62
N GLY A 50 9.50 15.44 11.40
CA GLY A 50 9.41 14.44 10.33
C GLY A 50 8.38 13.36 10.60
N VAL A 51 7.20 13.71 11.15
CA VAL A 51 6.16 12.75 11.52
C VAL A 51 4.82 13.08 10.89
N LEU A 52 4.03 12.02 10.63
CA LEU A 52 2.59 12.09 10.42
C LEU A 52 1.86 11.82 11.74
N VAL A 53 0.71 12.46 11.92
CA VAL A 53 -0.21 12.24 13.04
C VAL A 53 -1.39 11.43 12.49
N VAL A 54 -1.67 10.30 13.12
CA VAL A 54 -2.74 9.39 12.69
C VAL A 54 -3.74 9.12 13.82
N GLN A 55 -4.94 8.75 13.42
CA GLN A 55 -5.94 8.15 14.29
C GLN A 55 -6.02 6.65 13.93
N ASP A 56 -5.87 5.80 14.92
CA ASP A 56 -5.87 4.35 14.77
C ASP A 56 -6.76 3.72 15.85
N THR A 57 -7.54 2.73 15.47
CA THR A 57 -8.46 2.04 16.38
C THR A 57 -7.93 0.71 16.89
N TYR A 58 -6.78 0.27 16.41
CA TYR A 58 -6.22 -1.05 16.72
C TYR A 58 -5.02 -1.00 17.65
N ILE A 59 -4.16 0.02 17.50
CA ILE A 59 -3.00 0.18 18.37
C ILE A 59 -3.41 0.85 19.69
N GLU A 60 -2.76 0.44 20.79
CA GLU A 60 -2.91 1.13 22.07
C GLU A 60 -2.39 2.57 21.92
N ASP A 61 -3.08 3.55 22.53
CA ASP A 61 -2.82 4.98 22.37
C ASP A 61 -2.85 5.46 20.89
N GLY A 62 -3.79 4.91 20.12
CA GLY A 62 -3.93 5.23 18.69
C GLY A 62 -4.53 6.61 18.39
N GLU A 63 -4.98 7.37 19.41
CA GLU A 63 -5.38 8.76 19.24
C GLU A 63 -4.16 9.68 19.11
N ASN A 64 -4.09 10.41 17.98
CA ASN A 64 -2.97 11.32 17.67
C ASN A 64 -1.59 10.63 17.71
N HIS A 65 -1.55 9.34 17.36
CA HIS A 65 -0.31 8.59 17.30
C HIS A 65 0.62 9.16 16.23
N GLN A 66 1.92 9.19 16.50
CA GLN A 66 2.93 9.76 15.60
C GLN A 66 3.80 8.67 14.99
N PHE A 67 3.84 8.62 13.67
CA PHE A 67 4.80 7.81 12.92
C PHE A 67 5.83 8.69 12.24
N THR A 68 7.11 8.30 12.28
CA THR A 68 8.09 8.93 11.38
C THR A 68 7.68 8.70 9.92
N TYR A 69 8.10 9.59 9.01
CA TYR A 69 7.81 9.40 7.59
C TYR A 69 8.35 8.07 7.07
N ALA A 70 9.51 7.63 7.57
CA ALA A 70 10.12 6.36 7.18
C ALA A 70 9.28 5.15 7.64
N ASP A 71 8.87 5.11 8.92
CA ASP A 71 8.05 4.01 9.46
C ASP A 71 6.67 3.96 8.80
N PHE A 72 6.08 5.14 8.54
CA PHE A 72 4.80 5.22 7.83
C PHE A 72 4.94 4.67 6.41
N THR A 73 5.93 5.13 5.66
CA THR A 73 6.20 4.72 4.28
C THR A 73 6.48 3.21 4.18
N GLY A 74 7.26 2.66 5.11
CA GLY A 74 7.57 1.22 5.14
C GLY A 74 6.32 0.35 5.26
N GLY A 75 5.41 0.67 6.18
CA GLY A 75 4.14 -0.05 6.28
C GLY A 75 3.18 0.22 5.12
N TRP A 76 3.18 1.43 4.59
CA TRP A 76 2.29 1.86 3.50
C TRP A 76 2.67 1.22 2.16
N ARG A 77 3.95 0.92 1.95
CA ARG A 77 4.46 0.16 0.79
C ARG A 77 3.69 -1.15 0.58
N ALA A 78 3.33 -1.85 1.64
CA ALA A 78 2.65 -3.15 1.54
C ALA A 78 1.33 -3.11 0.75
N PHE A 79 0.75 -1.93 0.55
CA PHE A 79 -0.50 -1.70 -0.17
C PHE A 79 -0.35 -0.73 -1.34
N ASP A 80 0.81 -0.72 -1.98
CA ASP A 80 1.10 0.11 -3.16
C ASP A 80 0.79 1.59 -2.92
N TYR A 81 1.07 2.04 -1.69
CA TYR A 81 0.83 3.41 -1.25
C TYR A 81 -0.62 3.87 -1.47
N LEU A 82 -1.56 2.94 -1.24
CA LEU A 82 -3.00 3.19 -1.37
C LEU A 82 -3.45 4.24 -0.36
N PHE A 83 -4.19 5.22 -0.85
CA PHE A 83 -4.85 6.22 -0.04
C PHE A 83 -6.26 6.54 -0.57
N ALA A 84 -7.12 7.02 0.32
CA ALA A 84 -8.44 7.53 -0.03
C ALA A 84 -8.70 8.84 0.73
N VAL A 85 -9.33 9.78 0.06
CA VAL A 85 -9.72 11.08 0.64
C VAL A 85 -11.23 11.11 0.79
N VAL A 86 -11.71 11.44 1.98
CA VAL A 86 -13.15 11.61 2.24
C VAL A 86 -13.46 13.11 2.33
N TYR A 87 -14.36 13.57 1.50
CA TYR A 87 -14.70 14.99 1.41
C TYR A 87 -16.18 15.22 1.07
N PRO A 88 -16.76 16.36 1.50
CA PRO A 88 -18.10 16.78 1.07
C PRO A 88 -18.12 17.07 -0.44
N LEU A 89 -19.23 16.74 -1.11
CA LEU A 89 -19.35 16.86 -2.57
C LEU A 89 -19.09 18.27 -3.09
N ASP A 90 -19.44 19.31 -2.33
CA ASP A 90 -19.20 20.70 -2.67
C ASP A 90 -17.73 21.12 -2.61
N GLN A 91 -16.85 20.25 -2.09
CA GLN A 91 -15.40 20.48 -2.03
C GLN A 91 -14.63 19.64 -3.07
N GLU A 92 -15.31 18.89 -3.94
CA GLU A 92 -14.68 18.02 -4.94
C GLU A 92 -13.64 18.75 -5.80
N ALA A 93 -13.98 19.94 -6.31
CA ALA A 93 -13.07 20.71 -7.16
C ALA A 93 -11.76 21.09 -6.43
N GLN A 94 -11.84 21.38 -5.13
CA GLN A 94 -10.66 21.66 -4.32
C GLN A 94 -9.80 20.40 -4.12
N VAL A 95 -10.42 19.26 -3.82
CA VAL A 95 -9.72 17.99 -3.63
C VAL A 95 -9.03 17.55 -4.92
N LEU A 96 -9.73 17.62 -6.07
CA LEU A 96 -9.14 17.27 -7.36
C LEU A 96 -7.96 18.17 -7.72
N ALA A 97 -8.03 19.47 -7.40
CA ALA A 97 -6.92 20.41 -7.59
C ALA A 97 -5.70 20.04 -6.69
N LEU A 98 -5.93 19.60 -5.46
CA LEU A 98 -4.87 19.14 -4.55
C LEU A 98 -4.27 17.81 -4.98
N LEU A 99 -5.10 16.88 -5.48
CA LEU A 99 -4.65 15.60 -6.01
C LEU A 99 -3.78 15.80 -7.27
N GLY A 100 -4.12 16.77 -8.12
CA GLY A 100 -3.39 16.96 -9.38
C GLY A 100 -3.44 15.69 -10.24
N ASN A 101 -2.28 15.18 -10.65
CA ASN A 101 -2.19 13.99 -11.49
C ASN A 101 -2.76 12.73 -10.81
N TRP A 102 -2.75 12.62 -9.48
CA TRP A 102 -3.37 11.49 -8.74
C TRP A 102 -4.90 11.40 -8.89
N SER A 103 -5.55 12.42 -9.46
CA SER A 103 -6.97 12.34 -9.82
C SER A 103 -7.24 11.48 -11.06
N ASP A 104 -6.20 11.18 -11.85
CA ASP A 104 -6.22 10.25 -12.98
C ASP A 104 -5.72 8.87 -12.52
N ALA A 105 -6.60 7.88 -12.56
CA ALA A 105 -6.31 6.53 -12.06
C ALA A 105 -5.20 5.82 -12.86
N ASP A 106 -5.14 6.04 -14.19
CA ASP A 106 -4.12 5.43 -15.03
C ASP A 106 -2.75 6.08 -14.77
N TRP A 107 -2.72 7.41 -14.58
CA TRP A 107 -1.49 8.09 -14.20
C TRP A 107 -1.00 7.60 -12.82
N ALA A 108 -1.89 7.54 -11.84
CA ALA A 108 -1.56 7.07 -10.49
C ALA A 108 -0.99 5.64 -10.49
N ALA A 109 -1.59 4.74 -11.28
CA ALA A 109 -1.09 3.38 -11.41
C ALA A 109 0.28 3.31 -12.11
N ARG A 110 0.53 4.13 -13.15
CA ARG A 110 1.86 4.20 -13.79
C ARG A 110 2.91 4.78 -12.86
N HIS A 111 2.58 5.81 -12.11
CA HIS A 111 3.47 6.39 -11.09
C HIS A 111 3.82 5.37 -10.02
N ALA A 112 2.82 4.64 -9.49
CA ALA A 112 3.04 3.56 -8.53
C ALA A 112 3.93 2.45 -9.11
N LEU A 113 3.71 2.07 -10.37
CA LEU A 113 4.54 1.09 -11.07
C LEU A 113 6.01 1.54 -11.15
N GLU A 114 6.27 2.79 -11.54
CA GLU A 114 7.62 3.35 -11.61
C GLU A 114 8.30 3.33 -10.23
N MET A 115 7.58 3.73 -9.17
CA MET A 115 8.08 3.65 -7.79
C MET A 115 8.45 2.21 -7.42
N ALA A 116 7.55 1.26 -7.63
CA ALA A 116 7.77 -0.13 -7.28
C ALA A 116 8.94 -0.77 -8.08
N GLN A 117 9.11 -0.41 -9.35
CA GLN A 117 10.24 -0.85 -10.18
C GLN A 117 11.59 -0.36 -9.66
N VAL A 118 11.67 0.85 -9.10
CA VAL A 118 12.88 1.37 -8.46
C VAL A 118 13.11 0.66 -7.11
N GLU A 119 12.07 0.50 -6.32
CA GLU A 119 12.14 -0.12 -5.00
C GLU A 119 12.56 -1.58 -5.04
N VAL A 120 12.03 -2.37 -5.96
CA VAL A 120 12.36 -3.81 -6.08
C VAL A 120 13.85 -4.06 -6.36
N GLN A 121 14.55 -3.09 -6.97
CA GLN A 121 15.98 -3.17 -7.26
C GLN A 121 16.86 -2.76 -6.08
N SER A 122 16.35 -1.94 -5.18
CA SER A 122 17.11 -1.33 -4.08
C SER A 122 16.81 -1.96 -2.71
N LEU A 123 15.63 -2.57 -2.55
CA LEU A 123 15.18 -3.15 -1.30
C LEU A 123 15.52 -4.65 -1.23
N THR A 124 15.43 -5.21 -0.03
CA THR A 124 15.67 -6.63 0.24
C THR A 124 14.62 -7.19 1.20
N GLY A 125 14.52 -8.53 1.27
CA GLY A 125 13.62 -9.20 2.21
C GLY A 125 12.16 -8.89 1.94
N ILE A 126 11.40 -8.63 3.01
CA ILE A 126 9.97 -8.38 2.91
C ILE A 126 9.62 -7.10 2.12
N ASP A 127 10.42 -6.06 2.24
CA ASP A 127 10.20 -4.82 1.50
C ASP A 127 10.36 -5.03 -0.01
N GLN A 128 11.30 -5.87 -0.43
CA GLN A 128 11.46 -6.25 -1.83
C GLN A 128 10.26 -7.09 -2.31
N TYR A 129 9.74 -7.99 -1.46
CA TYR A 129 8.52 -8.73 -1.76
C TYR A 129 7.34 -7.78 -2.00
N PHE A 130 7.11 -6.80 -1.11
CA PHE A 130 6.04 -5.83 -1.30
C PHE A 130 6.23 -5.01 -2.58
N ALA A 131 7.45 -4.57 -2.87
CA ALA A 131 7.72 -3.84 -4.12
C ALA A 131 7.43 -4.69 -5.36
N ALA A 132 7.83 -5.97 -5.38
CA ALA A 132 7.51 -6.88 -6.47
C ALA A 132 5.99 -7.13 -6.61
N PHE A 133 5.30 -7.28 -5.47
CA PHE A 133 3.84 -7.43 -5.44
C PHE A 133 3.12 -6.18 -5.98
N ASN A 134 3.62 -4.98 -5.64
CA ASN A 134 3.08 -3.70 -6.10
C ASN A 134 3.22 -3.51 -7.61
N ILE A 135 4.31 -4.01 -8.23
CA ILE A 135 4.42 -4.06 -9.70
C ILE A 135 3.22 -4.81 -10.28
N GLY A 136 2.88 -5.98 -9.72
CA GLY A 136 1.71 -6.75 -10.13
C GLY A 136 0.40 -5.99 -9.93
N THR A 137 0.23 -5.33 -8.78
CA THR A 137 -0.97 -4.55 -8.44
C THR A 137 -1.18 -3.38 -9.40
N SER A 138 -0.12 -2.65 -9.70
CA SER A 138 -0.15 -1.54 -10.67
C SER A 138 -0.49 -2.03 -12.07
N HIS A 139 0.11 -3.14 -12.55
CA HIS A 139 -0.23 -3.76 -13.84
C HIS A 139 -1.69 -4.25 -13.89
N VAL A 140 -2.22 -4.84 -12.81
CA VAL A 140 -3.65 -5.22 -12.75
C VAL A 140 -4.55 -3.99 -12.90
N THR A 141 -4.22 -2.88 -12.23
CA THR A 141 -4.96 -1.62 -12.34
C THR A 141 -4.95 -1.09 -13.78
N LEU A 142 -3.82 -1.24 -14.46
CA LEU A 142 -3.65 -0.89 -15.89
C LEU A 142 -4.23 -1.93 -16.85
N ARG A 143 -4.74 -3.07 -16.36
CA ARG A 143 -5.25 -4.22 -17.12
C ARG A 143 -4.18 -4.91 -17.99
N GLU A 144 -2.94 -4.81 -17.59
CA GLU A 144 -1.76 -5.44 -18.20
C GLU A 144 -1.54 -6.81 -17.53
N TYR A 145 -2.52 -7.73 -17.65
CA TYR A 145 -2.62 -8.94 -16.82
C TYR A 145 -1.47 -9.92 -17.01
N VAL A 146 -0.89 -9.99 -18.20
CA VAL A 146 0.27 -10.87 -18.46
C VAL A 146 1.49 -10.39 -17.71
N ASP A 147 1.77 -9.08 -17.74
CA ASP A 147 2.88 -8.48 -17.01
C ASP A 147 2.65 -8.56 -15.50
N ALA A 148 1.40 -8.38 -15.06
CA ALA A 148 1.01 -8.57 -13.68
C ALA A 148 1.30 -9.99 -13.18
N ALA A 149 0.95 -11.03 -13.98
CA ALA A 149 1.19 -12.42 -13.62
C ALA A 149 2.68 -12.71 -13.43
N TYR A 150 3.55 -12.22 -14.33
CA TYR A 150 5.01 -12.36 -14.15
C TYR A 150 5.54 -11.63 -12.91
N ALA A 151 5.02 -10.45 -12.61
CA ALA A 151 5.40 -9.73 -11.40
C ALA A 151 5.01 -10.48 -10.12
N TYR A 152 3.81 -11.07 -10.09
CA TYR A 152 3.36 -11.89 -8.97
C TYR A 152 4.14 -13.20 -8.86
N ASP A 153 4.51 -13.85 -9.97
CA ASP A 153 5.40 -15.02 -9.94
C ASP A 153 6.71 -14.67 -9.21
N TYR A 154 7.29 -13.53 -9.54
CA TYR A 154 8.51 -13.09 -8.87
C TYR A 154 8.28 -12.76 -7.39
N ALA A 155 7.18 -12.08 -7.05
CA ALA A 155 6.82 -11.80 -5.67
C ALA A 155 6.66 -13.09 -4.85
N PHE A 156 6.00 -14.13 -5.39
CA PHE A 156 5.83 -15.41 -4.71
C PHE A 156 7.15 -16.20 -4.59
N GLN A 157 8.08 -16.04 -5.53
CA GLN A 157 9.45 -16.59 -5.36
C GLN A 157 10.16 -15.92 -4.18
N LEU A 158 10.07 -14.59 -4.05
CA LEU A 158 10.62 -13.87 -2.89
C LEU A 158 9.94 -14.30 -1.58
N TYR A 159 8.62 -14.47 -1.59
CA TYR A 159 7.85 -14.97 -0.45
C TYR A 159 8.32 -16.37 -0.01
N ALA A 160 8.49 -17.30 -0.96
CA ALA A 160 8.96 -18.66 -0.68
C ALA A 160 10.41 -18.69 -0.14
N ALA A 161 11.24 -17.73 -0.56
CA ALA A 161 12.62 -17.61 -0.11
C ALA A 161 12.79 -17.01 1.31
N MET A 162 11.72 -16.47 1.91
CA MET A 162 11.77 -15.97 3.29
C MET A 162 12.02 -17.12 4.26
N GLY A 163 13.11 -17.03 5.03
CA GLY A 163 13.50 -18.07 5.97
C GLY A 163 12.71 -18.12 7.27
N ASP A 164 11.99 -17.03 7.61
CA ASP A 164 11.21 -16.91 8.84
C ASP A 164 9.71 -16.86 8.53
N ASP A 165 8.98 -17.91 8.90
CA ASP A 165 7.54 -18.00 8.72
C ASP A 165 6.76 -16.93 9.46
N ALA A 166 7.27 -16.43 10.60
CA ALA A 166 6.62 -15.37 11.36
C ALA A 166 6.64 -14.02 10.61
N LEU A 167 7.61 -13.83 9.72
CA LEU A 167 7.73 -12.63 8.91
C LEU A 167 6.95 -12.71 7.58
N ARG A 168 6.44 -13.90 7.21
CA ARG A 168 5.66 -14.03 5.98
C ARG A 168 4.29 -13.35 6.11
N PRO A 169 3.91 -12.45 5.18
CA PRO A 169 2.62 -11.79 5.20
C PRO A 169 1.51 -12.73 4.69
N TYR A 170 1.26 -13.83 5.40
CA TYR A 170 0.35 -14.91 4.98
C TYR A 170 -1.10 -14.47 4.73
N ARG A 171 -1.48 -13.26 5.20
CA ARG A 171 -2.81 -12.68 4.97
C ARG A 171 -2.87 -11.81 3.70
N MET A 172 -1.77 -11.67 2.94
CA MET A 172 -1.72 -10.76 1.80
C MET A 172 -2.86 -10.99 0.81
N LEU A 173 -3.12 -12.25 0.45
CA LEU A 173 -4.19 -12.61 -0.48
C LEU A 173 -5.62 -12.46 0.09
N TRP A 174 -5.75 -12.19 1.39
CA TRP A 174 -7.04 -11.82 1.97
C TRP A 174 -7.38 -10.34 1.70
N TYR A 175 -6.37 -9.51 1.58
CA TYR A 175 -6.51 -8.08 1.33
C TYR A 175 -6.45 -7.75 -0.16
N GLN A 176 -5.57 -8.44 -0.89
CA GLN A 176 -5.25 -8.11 -2.28
C GLN A 176 -5.50 -9.30 -3.21
N THR A 177 -6.51 -9.18 -4.03
CA THR A 177 -6.95 -10.24 -4.97
C THR A 177 -6.36 -10.10 -6.37
N GLY A 178 -5.43 -9.17 -6.56
CA GLY A 178 -4.75 -8.91 -7.84
C GLY A 178 -4.16 -10.16 -8.51
N PRO A 179 -3.47 -11.06 -7.79
CA PRO A 179 -2.94 -12.30 -8.38
C PRO A 179 -3.99 -13.17 -9.06
N TYR A 180 -5.15 -13.35 -8.44
CA TYR A 180 -6.24 -14.13 -9.04
C TYR A 180 -6.73 -13.52 -10.37
N LEU A 181 -6.85 -12.19 -10.44
CA LEU A 181 -7.23 -11.48 -11.66
C LEU A 181 -6.15 -11.61 -12.74
N ALA A 182 -4.89 -11.42 -12.35
CA ALA A 182 -3.75 -11.51 -13.25
C ALA A 182 -3.67 -12.90 -13.91
N TYR A 183 -3.71 -13.96 -13.11
CA TYR A 183 -3.65 -15.33 -13.62
C TYR A 183 -4.87 -15.68 -14.46
N TYR A 184 -6.08 -15.37 -14.01
CA TYR A 184 -7.31 -15.64 -14.74
C TYR A 184 -7.31 -14.97 -16.13
N TYR A 185 -7.07 -13.65 -16.18
CA TYR A 185 -7.12 -12.93 -17.46
C TYR A 185 -5.88 -13.15 -18.35
N SER A 186 -4.81 -13.76 -17.85
CA SER A 186 -3.68 -14.23 -18.65
C SER A 186 -3.84 -15.67 -19.13
N GLY A 187 -4.96 -16.35 -18.83
CA GLY A 187 -5.23 -17.73 -19.22
C GLY A 187 -4.48 -18.79 -18.42
N ARG A 188 -4.07 -18.44 -17.21
CA ARG A 188 -3.32 -19.32 -16.30
C ARG A 188 -4.27 -19.86 -15.21
N ASP A 189 -5.33 -20.56 -15.62
CA ASP A 189 -6.42 -20.98 -14.72
C ASP A 189 -5.95 -21.89 -13.58
N GLN A 190 -4.90 -22.72 -13.81
CA GLN A 190 -4.37 -23.59 -12.76
C GLN A 190 -3.73 -22.76 -11.63
N ASP A 191 -3.04 -21.68 -11.96
CA ASP A 191 -2.38 -20.81 -10.97
C ASP A 191 -3.39 -19.99 -10.12
N VAL A 192 -4.67 -19.92 -10.56
CA VAL A 192 -5.76 -19.34 -9.76
C VAL A 192 -6.19 -20.29 -8.64
N ILE A 193 -6.03 -21.60 -8.84
CA ILE A 193 -6.53 -22.65 -7.94
C ILE A 193 -5.45 -23.04 -6.92
N ASP A 194 -4.18 -23.06 -7.32
CA ASP A 194 -3.03 -23.43 -6.51
C ASP A 194 -2.64 -22.35 -5.51
#